data_7f29492156a75328af16a7d4d0979b3b
#
_entry.id   7f29492156a75328af16a7d4d0979b3b
#
_cell.length_a   1.000
_cell.length_b   1.000
_cell.length_c   1.000
_cell.angle_alpha   90.00
_cell.angle_beta   90.00
_cell.angle_gamma   90.00
#
_symmetry.space_group_name_H-M   'P 1'
#
loop_
_entity.id
_entity.type
_entity.pdbx_description
1 polymer ?
#
loop_
_entity_poly.entity_id
_entity_poly.type
_entity_poly.pdbx_seq_one_letter_code
_entity_poly.pdbx_strand_id
1 'polypeptide(L)'
;MKYIKGIEAYQDTRNSAITLGKFDGLHLGHELLVSRVEEHQAKDSVVGIVFAFDMRPMLKKLNKPYLMLLSNEEKAARLDGRVEYFIDCPFDEQIASMEAEEFIEKVIVEKFHAKYIVVGTDFHFGHGKRGDYHLLQEYSKKYGFQVEVVEKKRHEGREISSTYIKELLADGKKELANKLLGYEYQK
;
A
#
# COMPACT_ATOMS: atom_id res chain seq x y z
N MET A 1 -0.59 -13.89 -10.10
CA MET A 1 -0.03 -13.16 -8.92
C MET A 1 0.17 -14.13 -7.76
N LYS A 2 1.20 -13.94 -6.92
CA LYS A 2 1.39 -14.66 -5.66
C LYS A 2 0.90 -13.81 -4.49
N TYR A 3 -0.09 -14.31 -3.74
CA TYR A 3 -0.55 -13.70 -2.50
C TYR A 3 0.24 -14.27 -1.33
N ILE A 4 0.94 -13.41 -0.57
CA ILE A 4 1.83 -13.78 0.53
C ILE A 4 1.33 -13.13 1.82
N LYS A 5 1.26 -13.90 2.91
CA LYS A 5 0.98 -13.40 4.26
C LYS A 5 2.30 -13.27 5.03
N GLY A 6 2.59 -12.06 5.48
CA GLY A 6 3.84 -11.74 6.16
C GLY A 6 5.04 -11.54 5.21
N ILE A 7 6.04 -10.84 5.69
CA ILE A 7 7.25 -10.49 4.92
C ILE A 7 8.14 -11.72 4.75
N GLU A 8 8.14 -12.62 5.71
CA GLU A 8 9.08 -13.74 5.81
C GLU A 8 8.96 -14.73 4.63
N ALA A 9 7.74 -14.89 4.11
CA ALA A 9 7.48 -15.82 3.01
C ALA A 9 7.92 -15.29 1.63
N TYR A 10 8.32 -14.04 1.52
CA TYR A 10 8.85 -13.48 0.27
C TYR A 10 10.30 -13.96 0.07
N GLN A 11 10.59 -14.55 -1.09
CA GLN A 11 11.89 -15.19 -1.40
C GLN A 11 12.49 -14.73 -2.75
N ASP A 12 11.84 -13.77 -3.44
CA ASP A 12 12.35 -13.31 -4.74
C ASP A 12 13.54 -12.38 -4.54
N THR A 13 14.58 -12.54 -5.36
CA THR A 13 15.82 -11.76 -5.29
C THR A 13 15.98 -10.77 -6.45
N ARG A 14 14.98 -10.72 -7.34
CA ARG A 14 14.98 -9.75 -8.45
C ARG A 14 14.69 -8.34 -7.92
N ASN A 15 15.16 -7.34 -8.65
CA ASN A 15 14.77 -5.96 -8.37
C ASN A 15 13.25 -5.78 -8.46
N SER A 16 12.69 -4.94 -7.61
CA SER A 16 11.26 -4.72 -7.55
C SER A 16 10.85 -3.26 -7.78
N ALA A 17 9.61 -3.09 -8.23
CA ALA A 17 8.84 -1.86 -8.10
C ALA A 17 7.76 -2.12 -7.04
N ILE A 18 7.79 -1.35 -5.95
CA ILE A 18 6.92 -1.58 -4.79
C ILE A 18 6.08 -0.35 -4.46
N THR A 19 4.82 -0.58 -4.13
CA THR A 19 3.99 0.41 -3.47
C THR A 19 3.56 -0.09 -2.09
N LEU A 20 3.52 0.82 -1.11
CA LEU A 20 3.26 0.51 0.29
C LEU A 20 2.08 1.33 0.81
N GLY A 21 1.20 0.69 1.58
CA GLY A 21 0.03 1.36 2.14
C GLY A 21 -0.92 0.41 2.85
N LYS A 22 -2.10 0.88 3.24
CA LYS A 22 -3.15 0.02 3.80
C LYS A 22 -4.01 -0.63 2.72
N PHE A 23 -4.13 0.01 1.59
CA PHE A 23 -4.93 -0.43 0.42
C PHE A 23 -6.36 -0.85 0.78
N ASP A 24 -6.96 -0.20 1.78
CA ASP A 24 -8.34 -0.48 2.16
C ASP A 24 -9.30 0.06 1.10
N GLY A 25 -9.96 -0.85 0.40
CA GLY A 25 -10.91 -0.56 -0.65
C GLY A 25 -10.33 -0.42 -2.06
N LEU A 26 -9.02 -0.47 -2.28
CA LEU A 26 -8.39 -0.33 -3.61
C LEU A 26 -9.08 0.74 -4.48
N HIS A 27 -9.40 1.89 -3.87
CA HIS A 27 -10.11 3.00 -4.52
C HIS A 27 -9.26 3.70 -5.58
N LEU A 28 -9.86 4.61 -6.36
CA LEU A 28 -9.21 5.31 -7.47
C LEU A 28 -7.88 6.01 -7.10
N GLY A 29 -7.68 6.39 -5.83
CA GLY A 29 -6.39 6.90 -5.36
C GLY A 29 -5.32 5.81 -5.25
N HIS A 30 -5.69 4.60 -4.82
CA HIS A 30 -4.78 3.44 -4.80
C HIS A 30 -4.47 2.94 -6.21
N GLU A 31 -5.43 3.04 -7.13
CA GLU A 31 -5.24 2.66 -8.53
C GLU A 31 -4.09 3.42 -9.20
N LEU A 32 -3.89 4.70 -8.85
CA LEU A 32 -2.75 5.46 -9.36
C LEU A 32 -1.41 4.85 -8.92
N LEU A 33 -1.31 4.42 -7.68
CA LEU A 33 -0.09 3.79 -7.15
C LEU A 33 0.17 2.45 -7.82
N VAL A 34 -0.87 1.61 -7.94
CA VAL A 34 -0.75 0.29 -8.58
C VAL A 34 -0.36 0.44 -10.05
N SER A 35 -1.00 1.34 -10.81
CA SER A 35 -0.69 1.59 -12.21
C SER A 35 0.77 2.01 -12.43
N ARG A 36 1.35 2.80 -11.51
CA ARG A 36 2.77 3.17 -11.62
C ARG A 36 3.71 1.98 -11.38
N VAL A 37 3.33 1.06 -10.46
CA VAL A 37 4.07 -0.19 -10.27
C VAL A 37 3.99 -1.06 -11.54
N GLU A 38 2.82 -1.18 -12.16
CA GLU A 38 2.62 -1.90 -13.43
C GLU A 38 3.48 -1.32 -14.55
N GLU A 39 3.56 0.01 -14.65
CA GLU A 39 4.40 0.70 -15.66
C GLU A 39 5.89 0.38 -15.48
N HIS A 40 6.40 0.43 -14.24
CA HIS A 40 7.79 0.05 -13.95
C HIS A 40 8.07 -1.42 -14.23
N GLN A 41 7.12 -2.30 -13.86
CA GLN A 41 7.20 -3.73 -14.13
C GLN A 41 7.32 -4.01 -15.64
N ALA A 42 6.48 -3.35 -16.43
CA ALA A 42 6.47 -3.53 -17.88
C ALA A 42 7.73 -2.96 -18.57
N LYS A 43 8.22 -1.80 -18.08
CA LYS A 43 9.34 -1.08 -18.70
C LYS A 43 10.70 -1.69 -18.36
N ASP A 44 10.93 -2.06 -17.11
CA ASP A 44 12.27 -2.39 -16.61
C ASP A 44 12.42 -3.86 -16.21
N SER A 45 11.43 -4.70 -16.48
CA SER A 45 11.42 -6.14 -16.13
C SER A 45 11.67 -6.39 -14.64
N VAL A 46 11.20 -5.48 -13.78
CA VAL A 46 11.27 -5.63 -12.33
C VAL A 46 10.02 -6.33 -11.81
N VAL A 47 10.10 -6.87 -10.60
CA VAL A 47 8.97 -7.51 -9.93
C VAL A 47 8.00 -6.46 -9.41
N GLY A 48 6.74 -6.51 -9.79
CA GLY A 48 5.70 -5.61 -9.24
C GLY A 48 5.17 -6.12 -7.90
N ILE A 49 5.19 -5.27 -6.87
CA ILE A 49 4.77 -5.60 -5.51
C ILE A 49 3.75 -4.57 -5.00
N VAL A 50 2.60 -5.03 -4.55
CA VAL A 50 1.71 -4.27 -3.68
C VAL A 50 1.86 -4.79 -2.26
N PHE A 51 2.36 -3.94 -1.36
CA PHE A 51 2.57 -4.25 0.05
C PHE A 51 1.51 -3.56 0.91
N ALA A 52 0.63 -4.35 1.50
CA ALA A 52 -0.47 -3.86 2.32
C ALA A 52 -0.25 -4.12 3.81
N PHE A 53 -0.30 -3.06 4.62
CA PHE A 53 -0.35 -3.22 6.08
C PHE A 53 -1.75 -3.64 6.52
N ASP A 54 -1.86 -4.83 7.11
CA ASP A 54 -3.09 -5.28 7.78
C ASP A 54 -3.16 -4.72 9.20
N MET A 55 -4.02 -3.76 9.39
CA MET A 55 -4.18 -3.08 10.68
C MET A 55 -4.99 -3.87 11.72
N ARG A 56 -5.63 -4.99 11.32
CA ARG A 56 -6.50 -5.78 12.21
C ARG A 56 -5.84 -6.24 13.51
N PRO A 57 -4.59 -6.75 13.52
CA PRO A 57 -3.94 -7.17 14.76
C PRO A 57 -3.83 -6.03 15.78
N MET A 58 -3.36 -4.87 15.34
CA MET A 58 -3.19 -3.70 16.19
C MET A 58 -4.52 -3.15 16.69
N LEU A 59 -5.52 -3.05 15.82
CA LEU A 59 -6.84 -2.51 16.17
C LEU A 59 -7.59 -3.44 17.13
N LYS A 60 -7.46 -4.76 16.96
CA LYS A 60 -7.98 -5.76 17.90
C LYS A 60 -7.36 -5.59 19.29
N LYS A 61 -6.03 -5.42 19.37
CA LYS A 61 -5.33 -5.17 20.64
C LYS A 61 -5.82 -3.89 21.33
N LEU A 62 -6.14 -2.84 20.55
CA LEU A 62 -6.65 -1.57 21.05
C LEU A 62 -8.17 -1.54 21.29
N ASN A 63 -8.87 -2.68 21.12
CA ASN A 63 -10.34 -2.78 21.19
C ASN A 63 -11.05 -1.74 20.29
N LYS A 64 -10.47 -1.40 19.15
CA LYS A 64 -11.06 -0.46 18.19
C LYS A 64 -11.80 -1.20 17.10
N PRO A 65 -13.06 -0.80 16.79
CA PRO A 65 -13.79 -1.38 15.65
C PRO A 65 -13.05 -1.05 14.35
N TYR A 66 -13.03 -2.00 13.43
CA TYR A 66 -12.44 -1.82 12.12
C TYR A 66 -13.37 -2.34 11.03
N LEU A 67 -13.94 -1.42 10.27
CA LEU A 67 -14.68 -1.74 9.07
C LEU A 67 -13.71 -1.78 7.89
N MET A 68 -13.54 -2.93 7.28
CA MET A 68 -12.80 -3.07 6.02
C MET A 68 -13.74 -2.90 4.83
N LEU A 69 -13.31 -2.11 3.84
CA LEU A 69 -14.00 -2.01 2.55
C LEU A 69 -13.82 -3.29 1.72
N LEU A 70 -12.62 -3.86 1.73
CA LEU A 70 -12.30 -5.15 1.09
C LEU A 70 -11.54 -6.06 2.06
N SER A 71 -11.85 -7.35 2.03
CA SER A 71 -10.99 -8.37 2.65
C SER A 71 -9.65 -8.47 1.90
N ASN A 72 -8.66 -9.14 2.49
CA ASN A 72 -7.37 -9.33 1.83
C ASN A 72 -7.49 -10.26 0.62
N GLU A 73 -8.39 -11.24 0.67
CA GLU A 73 -8.73 -12.12 -0.46
C GLU A 73 -9.40 -11.34 -1.61
N GLU A 74 -10.30 -10.41 -1.30
CA GLU A 74 -10.92 -9.54 -2.29
C GLU A 74 -9.90 -8.59 -2.93
N LYS A 75 -8.94 -8.06 -2.15
CA LYS A 75 -7.80 -7.27 -2.67
C LYS A 75 -6.93 -8.12 -3.61
N ALA A 76 -6.58 -9.33 -3.17
CA ALA A 76 -5.78 -10.26 -3.97
C ALA A 76 -6.46 -10.56 -5.31
N ALA A 77 -7.76 -10.85 -5.31
CA ALA A 77 -8.51 -11.10 -6.54
C ALA A 77 -8.51 -9.91 -7.51
N ARG A 78 -8.53 -8.66 -6.98
CA ARG A 78 -8.50 -7.44 -7.82
C ARG A 78 -7.12 -7.08 -8.35
N LEU A 79 -6.07 -7.54 -7.69
CA LEU A 79 -4.68 -7.32 -8.09
C LEU A 79 -4.14 -8.46 -8.98
N ASP A 80 -4.91 -9.55 -9.12
CA ASP A 80 -4.47 -10.69 -9.92
C ASP A 80 -4.28 -10.33 -11.39
N GLY A 81 -3.18 -10.79 -11.96
CA GLY A 81 -2.78 -10.46 -13.34
C GLY A 81 -2.15 -9.06 -13.51
N ARG A 82 -2.14 -8.22 -12.47
CA ARG A 82 -1.63 -6.84 -12.52
C ARG A 82 -0.21 -6.73 -11.97
N VAL A 83 0.05 -7.32 -10.83
CA VAL A 83 1.37 -7.35 -10.18
C VAL A 83 1.80 -8.79 -9.90
N GLU A 84 3.09 -9.03 -9.69
CA GLU A 84 3.56 -10.38 -9.39
C GLU A 84 3.27 -10.79 -7.95
N TYR A 85 3.32 -9.86 -7.01
CA TYR A 85 3.10 -10.12 -5.59
C TYR A 85 2.11 -9.15 -4.96
N PHE A 86 1.19 -9.72 -4.18
CA PHE A 86 0.44 -9.00 -3.16
C PHE A 86 0.89 -9.51 -1.79
N ILE A 87 1.45 -8.62 -0.97
CA ILE A 87 1.96 -8.96 0.36
C ILE A 87 1.06 -8.33 1.40
N ASP A 88 0.42 -9.18 2.19
CA ASP A 88 -0.41 -8.81 3.33
C ASP A 88 0.45 -8.91 4.61
N CYS A 89 0.91 -7.77 5.09
CA CYS A 89 1.78 -7.69 6.25
C CYS A 89 0.97 -7.36 7.51
N PRO A 90 0.84 -8.28 8.48
CA PRO A 90 0.23 -7.97 9.76
C PRO A 90 0.95 -6.81 10.44
N PHE A 91 0.21 -5.74 10.77
CA PHE A 91 0.75 -4.62 11.53
C PHE A 91 0.72 -4.97 13.03
N ASP A 92 1.68 -5.79 13.43
CA ASP A 92 1.89 -6.25 14.80
C ASP A 92 2.90 -5.35 15.56
N GLU A 93 3.30 -5.77 16.75
CA GLU A 93 4.26 -5.02 17.57
C GLU A 93 5.64 -4.93 16.92
N GLN A 94 6.09 -5.97 16.24
CA GLN A 94 7.40 -6.00 15.58
C GLN A 94 7.46 -4.94 14.48
N ILE A 95 6.47 -4.92 13.60
CA ILE A 95 6.38 -3.92 12.52
C ILE A 95 6.10 -2.51 13.08
N ALA A 96 5.26 -2.40 14.12
CA ALA A 96 4.90 -1.10 14.70
C ALA A 96 6.05 -0.44 15.49
N SER A 97 6.97 -1.22 16.04
CA SER A 97 8.14 -0.72 16.78
C SER A 97 9.39 -0.52 15.92
N MET A 98 9.37 -1.01 14.67
CA MET A 98 10.51 -0.89 13.76
C MET A 98 10.78 0.58 13.41
N GLU A 99 12.01 1.04 13.63
CA GLU A 99 12.39 2.41 13.27
C GLU A 99 12.31 2.61 11.76
N ALA A 100 12.11 3.86 11.31
CA ALA A 100 11.91 4.14 9.89
C ALA A 100 13.13 3.77 9.04
N GLU A 101 14.31 4.05 9.55
CA GLU A 101 15.59 3.73 8.92
C GLU A 101 15.77 2.21 8.80
N GLU A 102 15.44 1.47 9.85
CA GLU A 102 15.50 0.01 9.86
C GLU A 102 14.52 -0.60 8.85
N PHE A 103 13.31 -0.04 8.74
CA PHE A 103 12.34 -0.47 7.74
C PHE A 103 12.86 -0.28 6.31
N ILE A 104 13.52 0.86 6.03
CA ILE A 104 14.15 1.08 4.73
C ILE A 104 15.22 0.04 4.46
N GLU A 105 16.15 -0.15 5.40
CA GLU A 105 17.30 -1.03 5.20
C GLU A 105 16.89 -2.49 5.08
N LYS A 106 16.19 -3.02 6.08
CA LYS A 106 15.86 -4.45 6.15
C LYS A 106 14.71 -4.87 5.25
N VAL A 107 13.68 -4.02 5.09
CA VAL A 107 12.48 -4.41 4.36
C VAL A 107 12.56 -3.94 2.91
N ILE A 108 12.76 -2.65 2.68
CA ILE A 108 12.72 -2.09 1.32
C ILE A 108 13.96 -2.53 0.52
N VAL A 109 15.15 -2.40 1.10
CA VAL A 109 16.41 -2.66 0.39
C VAL A 109 16.77 -4.15 0.42
N GLU A 110 16.94 -4.73 1.60
CA GLU A 110 17.47 -6.09 1.73
C GLU A 110 16.44 -7.17 1.35
N LYS A 111 15.18 -6.99 1.76
CA LYS A 111 14.14 -8.00 1.53
C LYS A 111 13.49 -7.89 0.15
N PHE A 112 13.10 -6.67 -0.25
CA PHE A 112 12.39 -6.46 -1.51
C PHE A 112 13.26 -6.03 -2.68
N HIS A 113 14.55 -5.77 -2.46
CA HIS A 113 15.47 -5.30 -3.51
C HIS A 113 14.85 -4.18 -4.35
N ALA A 114 14.23 -3.19 -3.67
CA ALA A 114 13.47 -2.17 -4.32
C ALA A 114 14.34 -1.30 -5.23
N LYS A 115 13.99 -1.27 -6.52
CA LYS A 115 14.53 -0.33 -7.50
C LYS A 115 13.63 0.89 -7.64
N TYR A 116 12.32 0.70 -7.52
CA TYR A 116 11.31 1.76 -7.57
C TYR A 116 10.38 1.66 -6.36
N ILE A 117 10.17 2.78 -5.69
CA ILE A 117 9.24 2.92 -4.56
C ILE A 117 8.19 3.94 -4.94
N VAL A 118 6.94 3.52 -5.04
CA VAL A 118 5.80 4.36 -5.40
C VAL A 118 4.94 4.61 -4.17
N VAL A 119 4.82 5.86 -3.74
CA VAL A 119 4.07 6.21 -2.53
C VAL A 119 3.23 7.47 -2.72
N GLY A 120 2.16 7.60 -1.94
CA GLY A 120 1.38 8.84 -1.88
C GLY A 120 2.06 9.93 -1.04
N THR A 121 1.65 11.18 -1.23
CA THR A 121 2.15 12.34 -0.47
C THR A 121 1.89 12.25 1.04
N ASP A 122 0.94 11.43 1.48
CA ASP A 122 0.60 11.21 2.90
C ASP A 122 1.15 9.89 3.47
N PHE A 123 2.03 9.23 2.74
CA PHE A 123 2.62 7.97 3.20
C PHE A 123 3.55 8.21 4.38
N HIS A 124 3.29 7.48 5.48
CA HIS A 124 4.14 7.46 6.66
C HIS A 124 4.39 6.02 7.11
N PHE A 125 5.59 5.78 7.63
CA PHE A 125 6.03 4.47 8.09
C PHE A 125 6.99 4.59 9.28
N GLY A 126 7.40 3.44 9.82
CA GLY A 126 8.28 3.36 10.97
C GLY A 126 7.60 3.75 12.29
N HIS A 127 8.30 3.52 13.39
CA HIS A 127 7.82 3.81 14.74
C HIS A 127 7.40 5.27 14.87
N GLY A 128 6.20 5.50 15.44
CA GLY A 128 5.67 6.85 15.61
C GLY A 128 5.40 7.61 14.31
N LYS A 129 5.39 6.94 13.15
CA LYS A 129 5.24 7.57 11.82
C LYS A 129 6.36 8.57 11.48
N ARG A 130 7.58 8.31 11.96
CA ARG A 130 8.72 9.20 11.74
C ARG A 130 9.22 9.21 10.30
N GLY A 131 9.02 8.11 9.56
CA GLY A 131 9.35 8.02 8.15
C GLY A 131 8.25 8.58 7.26
N ASP A 132 8.64 9.27 6.21
CA ASP A 132 7.81 9.77 5.14
C ASP A 132 8.55 9.65 3.79
N TYR A 133 7.96 10.18 2.71
CA TYR A 133 8.61 10.13 1.40
C TYR A 133 9.91 10.96 1.32
N HIS A 134 10.08 11.98 2.16
CA HIS A 134 11.34 12.75 2.21
C HIS A 134 12.48 11.90 2.74
N LEU A 135 12.25 11.13 3.80
CA LEU A 135 13.23 10.18 4.31
C LEU A 135 13.58 9.12 3.25
N LEU A 136 12.58 8.61 2.52
CA LEU A 136 12.86 7.71 1.38
C LEU A 136 13.75 8.37 0.34
N GLN A 137 13.48 9.63 -0.04
CA GLN A 137 14.30 10.39 -0.99
C GLN A 137 15.72 10.63 -0.48
N GLU A 138 15.92 10.84 0.81
CA GLU A 138 17.25 10.95 1.41
C GLU A 138 18.00 9.62 1.28
N TYR A 139 17.38 8.52 1.66
CA TYR A 139 17.99 7.18 1.60
C TYR A 139 18.17 6.66 0.18
N SER A 140 17.40 7.17 -0.80
CA SER A 140 17.59 6.83 -2.20
C SER A 140 18.99 7.14 -2.72
N LYS A 141 19.62 8.20 -2.19
CA LYS A 141 21.01 8.57 -2.52
C LYS A 141 22.05 7.54 -2.05
N LYS A 142 21.74 6.88 -0.92
CA LYS A 142 22.61 5.86 -0.33
C LYS A 142 22.47 4.50 -1.00
N TYR A 143 21.21 4.11 -1.31
CA TYR A 143 20.88 2.76 -1.77
C TYR A 143 20.56 2.65 -3.26
N GLY A 144 20.43 3.76 -3.97
CA GLY A 144 20.28 3.79 -5.43
C GLY A 144 18.87 3.46 -5.94
N PHE A 145 17.86 3.34 -5.06
CA PHE A 145 16.47 3.21 -5.50
C PHE A 145 15.88 4.56 -5.91
N GLN A 146 14.80 4.55 -6.67
CA GLN A 146 14.07 5.75 -7.06
C GLN A 146 12.75 5.85 -6.31
N VAL A 147 12.39 7.05 -5.87
CA VAL A 147 11.13 7.33 -5.16
C VAL A 147 10.23 8.14 -6.08
N GLU A 148 9.07 7.59 -6.38
CA GLU A 148 8.01 8.26 -7.10
C GLU A 148 6.90 8.63 -6.12
N VAL A 149 6.65 9.94 -5.99
CA VAL A 149 5.60 10.47 -5.11
C VAL A 149 4.38 10.82 -5.95
N VAL A 150 3.25 10.17 -5.67
CA VAL A 150 2.01 10.33 -6.42
C VAL A 150 1.06 11.24 -5.64
N GLU A 151 0.58 12.28 -6.31
CA GLU A 151 -0.42 13.18 -5.77
C GLU A 151 -1.77 12.46 -5.58
N LYS A 152 -2.46 12.81 -4.50
CA LYS A 152 -3.76 12.24 -4.20
C LYS A 152 -4.81 12.64 -5.23
N LYS A 153 -5.55 11.64 -5.71
CA LYS A 153 -6.71 11.89 -6.56
C LYS A 153 -7.81 12.57 -5.75
N ARG A 154 -8.45 13.57 -6.36
CA ARG A 154 -9.54 14.36 -5.74
C ARG A 154 -10.84 14.21 -6.52
N HIS A 155 -11.93 14.33 -5.83
CA HIS A 155 -13.29 14.45 -6.37
C HIS A 155 -13.94 15.68 -5.74
N GLU A 156 -14.32 16.66 -6.56
CA GLU A 156 -14.92 17.93 -6.12
C GLU A 156 -14.12 18.63 -4.99
N GLY A 157 -12.78 18.66 -5.14
CA GLY A 157 -11.88 19.29 -4.18
C GLY A 157 -11.53 18.45 -2.94
N ARG A 158 -12.25 17.35 -2.67
CA ARG A 158 -11.97 16.44 -1.55
C ARG A 158 -11.10 15.25 -2.00
N GLU A 159 -10.11 14.88 -1.18
CA GLU A 159 -9.24 13.73 -1.45
C GLU A 159 -10.03 12.42 -1.38
N ILE A 160 -9.82 11.54 -2.39
CA ILE A 160 -10.39 10.20 -2.40
C ILE A 160 -9.60 9.36 -1.40
N SER A 161 -10.28 8.88 -0.37
CA SER A 161 -9.68 8.06 0.70
C SER A 161 -10.66 7.01 1.21
N SER A 162 -10.15 5.97 1.85
CA SER A 162 -11.00 4.93 2.48
C SER A 162 -11.93 5.53 3.54
N THR A 163 -11.50 6.57 4.26
CA THR A 163 -12.33 7.28 5.24
C THR A 163 -13.50 7.97 4.56
N TYR A 164 -13.23 8.73 3.49
CA TYR A 164 -14.29 9.42 2.75
C TYR A 164 -15.31 8.43 2.16
N ILE A 165 -14.82 7.31 1.62
CA ILE A 165 -15.71 6.27 1.07
C ILE A 165 -16.59 5.66 2.16
N LYS A 166 -16.04 5.37 3.35
CA LYS A 166 -16.80 4.86 4.50
C LYS A 166 -17.87 5.84 4.97
N GLU A 167 -17.55 7.14 5.00
CA GLU A 167 -18.53 8.18 5.31
C GLU A 167 -19.69 8.18 4.29
N LEU A 168 -19.38 8.12 2.99
CA LEU A 168 -20.41 8.06 1.94
C LEU A 168 -21.30 6.82 2.07
N LEU A 169 -20.74 5.67 2.39
CA LEU A 169 -21.51 4.44 2.61
C LEU A 169 -22.41 4.55 3.85
N ALA A 170 -21.91 5.14 4.93
CA ALA A 170 -22.68 5.39 6.16
C ALA A 170 -23.83 6.36 5.92
N ASP A 171 -23.65 7.37 5.04
CA ASP A 171 -24.66 8.33 4.62
C ASP A 171 -25.64 7.78 3.56
N GLY A 172 -25.52 6.51 3.15
CA GLY A 172 -26.34 5.91 2.09
C GLY A 172 -26.02 6.38 0.67
N LYS A 173 -24.92 7.14 0.47
CA LYS A 173 -24.48 7.66 -0.85
C LYS A 173 -23.68 6.60 -1.64
N LYS A 174 -24.28 5.43 -1.82
CA LYS A 174 -23.63 4.24 -2.41
C LYS A 174 -23.14 4.48 -3.84
N GLU A 175 -23.90 5.21 -4.66
CA GLU A 175 -23.51 5.50 -6.06
C GLU A 175 -22.20 6.30 -6.12
N LEU A 176 -22.07 7.33 -5.30
CA LEU A 176 -20.84 8.11 -5.23
C LEU A 176 -19.68 7.28 -4.66
N ALA A 177 -19.92 6.48 -3.62
CA ALA A 177 -18.93 5.57 -3.08
C ALA A 177 -18.40 4.61 -4.15
N ASN A 178 -19.29 4.01 -4.95
CA ASN A 178 -18.93 3.12 -6.07
C ASN A 178 -18.11 3.85 -7.14
N LYS A 179 -18.49 5.08 -7.48
CA LYS A 179 -17.72 5.92 -8.41
C LYS A 179 -16.29 6.16 -7.92
N LEU A 180 -16.09 6.44 -6.63
CA LEU A 180 -14.78 6.69 -6.04
C LEU A 180 -13.97 5.40 -5.80
N LEU A 181 -14.65 4.28 -5.60
CA LEU A 181 -14.04 2.95 -5.56
C LEU A 181 -13.60 2.50 -6.95
N GLY A 182 -14.32 2.87 -8.01
CA GLY A 182 -14.12 2.35 -9.36
C GLY A 182 -14.77 0.96 -9.58
N TYR A 183 -15.59 0.52 -8.62
CA TYR A 183 -16.34 -0.75 -8.68
C TYR A 183 -17.57 -0.70 -7.79
N GLU A 184 -18.47 -1.66 -7.96
CA GLU A 184 -19.68 -1.78 -7.15
C GLU A 184 -19.38 -2.42 -5.79
N TYR A 185 -19.73 -1.70 -4.72
CA TYR A 185 -19.59 -2.18 -3.34
C TYR A 185 -20.74 -3.12 -2.99
N GLN A 186 -20.42 -4.33 -2.56
CA GLN A 186 -21.39 -5.43 -2.38
C GLN A 186 -21.78 -5.73 -0.92
N LYS A 187 -21.25 -4.95 0.03
CA LYS A 187 -21.58 -5.15 1.47
C LYS A 187 -22.61 -4.17 1.95
#